data_47fa16f5acb616dea8b0db229e95c314
#
_entry.id   47fa16f5acb616dea8b0db229e95c314
#
_cell.length_a   1.000
_cell.length_b   1.000
_cell.length_c   1.000
_cell.angle_alpha   90.00
_cell.angle_beta   90.00
_cell.angle_gamma   90.00
#
_symmetry.space_group_name_H-M   'P 1'
#
loop_
_entity.id
_entity.type
_entity.pdbx_description
1 polymer ?
#
loop_
_entity_poly.entity_id
_entity_poly.type
_entity_poly.pdbx_seq_one_letter_code
_entity_poly.pdbx_strand_id
1 'polypeptide(L)'
;MPDNRYRNRGRGRFGNADRDKGERSGRGFGGREGMADRRKRFMQRARGGVSTAYTASAADHSIIQAINSYSEIERIRNTIYERLEEWYGAYFPNIRLENHDTFAKLVSGVSSREADDESISDILGGESHMLIEKIKSSTGFPNMDPEEHKAMKELAGEMLRLSEVQKGLDAFLELQTKKLMPNVVYLIDYKIAAEMLSKAGSLQRLAMMPASTIQLLGAERALFKHMKYGSRPPKYGFLFKLPELATVSKKEKGRMARIYATKIGIAARADSMTKRFIADVLKQQIEKSRKMDSQPKEGG
;
A
#
# COMPACT_ATOMS: atom_id res chain seq x y z
N MET A 1 54.04 7.71 -15.77
CA MET A 1 54.81 8.83 -16.37
C MET A 1 54.57 8.87 -17.86
N PRO A 2 54.48 10.03 -18.50
CA PRO A 2 54.33 11.38 -18.06
C PRO A 2 53.00 11.98 -18.57
N ASP A 3 52.58 13.18 -18.46
CA ASP A 3 53.13 14.48 -18.04
C ASP A 3 51.98 15.48 -17.85
N ASN A 4 52.27 16.39 -17.03
CA ASN A 4 51.58 17.54 -16.54
C ASN A 4 51.66 18.70 -17.56
N ARG A 5 50.73 19.64 -17.56
CA ARG A 5 50.85 21.08 -17.86
C ARG A 5 49.72 21.65 -18.72
N TYR A 6 49.03 22.67 -18.17
CA TYR A 6 49.02 24.09 -18.58
C TYR A 6 47.96 24.80 -17.74
N ARG A 7 48.38 25.62 -16.81
CA ARG A 7 48.74 27.05 -16.76
C ARG A 7 47.61 28.03 -17.02
N ASN A 8 47.17 28.59 -15.94
CA ASN A 8 46.94 29.97 -15.50
C ASN A 8 47.17 31.13 -16.48
N ARG A 9 46.15 32.03 -16.64
CA ARG A 9 46.21 33.47 -16.98
C ARG A 9 44.73 33.93 -17.05
N GLY A 10 44.29 35.06 -16.53
CA GLY A 10 44.93 36.30 -16.11
C GLY A 10 43.88 37.27 -15.55
N ARG A 11 44.35 38.13 -14.72
CA ARG A 11 43.59 39.23 -14.07
C ARG A 11 43.16 40.29 -15.06
N GLY A 12 41.92 40.83 -14.88
CA GLY A 12 41.51 42.08 -15.49
C GLY A 12 40.66 42.89 -14.49
N ARG A 13 41.24 43.89 -13.88
CA ARG A 13 40.54 44.99 -13.15
C ARG A 13 39.94 45.96 -14.17
N PHE A 14 38.83 46.54 -13.83
CA PHE A 14 38.25 47.90 -14.12
C PHE A 14 36.76 47.79 -13.83
N GLY A 15 36.04 48.66 -13.15
CA GLY A 15 36.22 49.98 -12.71
C GLY A 15 34.88 50.39 -12.09
N ASN A 16 34.91 51.15 -11.04
CA ASN A 16 33.76 51.75 -10.35
C ASN A 16 32.85 52.54 -11.30
N ALA A 17 31.52 52.37 -11.12
CA ALA A 17 30.54 53.40 -11.41
C ALA A 17 29.41 53.30 -10.40
N ASP A 18 29.37 54.25 -9.49
CA ASP A 18 28.25 54.62 -8.63
C ASP A 18 27.00 54.90 -9.49
N ARG A 19 25.85 54.31 -9.16
CA ARG A 19 24.54 54.87 -9.37
C ARG A 19 23.52 54.33 -8.37
N ASP A 20 23.26 55.18 -7.46
CA ASP A 20 22.01 55.67 -6.91
C ASP A 20 20.84 54.73 -6.57
N LYS A 21 20.36 54.97 -5.39
CA LYS A 21 19.35 54.32 -4.58
C LYS A 21 18.00 54.19 -5.28
N GLY A 22 17.43 53.01 -5.21
CA GLY A 22 16.01 52.77 -5.33
C GLY A 22 15.58 51.75 -4.32
N GLU A 23 15.04 52.17 -3.19
CA GLU A 23 14.39 51.30 -2.21
C GLU A 23 13.23 50.56 -2.86
N ARG A 24 13.41 49.25 -3.10
CA ARG A 24 12.32 48.31 -3.32
C ARG A 24 12.26 47.37 -2.16
N SER A 25 11.21 47.51 -1.36
CA SER A 25 10.84 46.61 -0.28
C SER A 25 10.88 45.14 -0.74
N GLY A 26 11.99 44.46 -0.46
CA GLY A 26 12.14 43.02 -0.68
C GLY A 26 11.23 42.26 0.28
N ARG A 27 10.19 41.63 -0.22
CA ARG A 27 9.53 40.51 0.50
C ARG A 27 10.56 39.41 0.65
N GLY A 28 11.17 39.36 1.84
CA GLY A 28 12.17 38.36 2.19
C GLY A 28 11.62 36.94 2.00
N PHE A 29 12.23 36.21 1.11
CA PHE A 29 12.14 34.75 1.06
C PHE A 29 12.62 34.22 2.41
N GLY A 30 11.70 33.65 3.20
CA GLY A 30 11.96 33.10 4.53
C GLY A 30 13.10 32.11 4.49
N GLY A 31 14.20 32.48 5.13
CA GLY A 31 15.46 31.76 5.15
C GLY A 31 15.36 30.35 5.73
N ARG A 32 16.48 29.63 5.68
CA ARG A 32 16.67 28.26 6.19
C ARG A 32 16.11 28.00 7.60
N GLU A 33 15.99 29.02 8.43
CA GLU A 33 15.35 28.98 9.76
C GLU A 33 13.86 28.65 9.70
N GLY A 34 13.11 29.19 8.76
CA GLY A 34 11.67 28.89 8.59
C GLY A 34 11.37 27.44 8.21
N MET A 35 12.28 26.76 7.49
CA MET A 35 12.14 25.35 7.17
C MET A 35 12.45 24.44 8.38
N ALA A 36 13.47 24.78 9.17
CA ALA A 36 13.83 24.04 10.38
C ALA A 36 12.72 24.15 11.43
N ASP A 37 12.10 25.33 11.56
CA ASP A 37 11.02 25.56 12.50
C ASP A 37 9.71 24.89 12.04
N ARG A 38 9.38 24.93 10.75
CA ARG A 38 8.28 24.13 10.17
C ARG A 38 8.50 22.63 10.38
N ARG A 39 9.72 22.15 10.24
CA ARG A 39 10.11 20.76 10.48
C ARG A 39 9.96 20.40 11.96
N LYS A 40 10.40 21.27 12.87
CA LYS A 40 10.25 21.11 14.33
C LYS A 40 8.76 21.06 14.72
N ARG A 41 7.94 21.97 14.23
CA ARG A 41 6.49 22.01 14.46
C ARG A 41 5.78 20.80 13.87
N PHE A 42 6.17 20.33 12.69
CA PHE A 42 5.63 19.11 12.10
C PHE A 42 6.02 17.88 12.92
N MET A 43 7.30 17.77 13.31
CA MET A 43 7.79 16.68 14.16
C MET A 43 7.15 16.71 15.56
N GLN A 44 6.93 17.88 16.12
CA GLN A 44 6.19 18.10 17.38
C GLN A 44 4.72 17.72 17.23
N ARG A 45 4.06 18.09 16.12
CA ARG A 45 2.69 17.64 15.82
C ARG A 45 2.63 16.13 15.56
N ALA A 46 3.60 15.55 14.89
CA ALA A 46 3.69 14.11 14.67
C ALA A 46 3.99 13.32 15.96
N ARG A 47 4.78 13.91 16.89
CA ARG A 47 5.10 13.33 18.20
C ARG A 47 4.15 13.77 19.32
N GLY A 48 3.70 14.99 19.31
CA GLY A 48 2.91 15.62 20.38
C GLY A 48 1.40 15.58 20.17
N GLY A 49 0.93 15.05 19.07
CA GLY A 49 -0.51 14.85 18.83
C GLY A 49 -1.12 13.67 19.58
N VAL A 50 -0.39 13.05 20.47
CA VAL A 50 -0.90 12.01 21.37
C VAL A 50 -1.16 12.63 22.74
N SER A 51 -1.93 13.69 22.79
CA SER A 51 -2.61 14.04 24.03
C SER A 51 -3.79 13.09 24.22
N THR A 52 -3.69 12.22 25.14
CA THR A 52 -4.57 11.51 26.10
C THR A 52 -6.11 11.59 25.96
N ALA A 53 -6.68 12.27 24.98
CA ALA A 53 -8.13 12.47 24.88
C ALA A 53 -8.85 11.52 23.90
N TYR A 54 -8.13 10.72 23.10
CA TYR A 54 -8.73 9.83 22.11
C TYR A 54 -8.39 8.38 22.41
N THR A 55 -9.08 7.81 23.39
CA THR A 55 -8.95 6.39 23.69
C THR A 55 -9.62 5.58 22.59
N ALA A 56 -8.88 4.66 22.00
CA ALA A 56 -9.45 3.71 21.04
C ALA A 56 -10.55 2.90 21.74
N SER A 57 -11.71 2.74 21.09
CA SER A 57 -12.75 1.85 21.58
C SER A 57 -12.32 0.39 21.46
N ALA A 58 -13.00 -0.53 22.15
CA ALA A 58 -12.76 -1.96 21.98
C ALA A 58 -12.94 -2.39 20.50
N ALA A 59 -13.90 -1.79 19.79
CA ALA A 59 -14.13 -2.05 18.37
C ALA A 59 -12.97 -1.55 17.48
N ASP A 60 -12.45 -0.34 17.73
CA ASP A 60 -11.25 0.15 17.03
C ASP A 60 -10.09 -0.83 17.21
N HIS A 61 -9.84 -1.22 18.47
CA HIS A 61 -8.72 -2.12 18.81
C HIS A 61 -8.86 -3.47 18.11
N SER A 62 -10.04 -4.08 18.11
CA SER A 62 -10.29 -5.37 17.48
C SER A 62 -10.04 -5.33 15.97
N ILE A 63 -10.53 -4.28 15.27
CA ILE A 63 -10.30 -4.11 13.83
C ILE A 63 -8.81 -3.87 13.55
N ILE A 64 -8.13 -3.07 14.36
CA ILE A 64 -6.69 -2.78 14.20
C ILE A 64 -5.87 -4.06 14.34
N GLN A 65 -6.15 -4.89 15.36
CA GLN A 65 -5.44 -6.15 15.52
C GLN A 65 -5.74 -7.11 14.37
N ALA A 66 -6.99 -7.22 13.94
CA ALA A 66 -7.37 -8.10 12.85
C ALA A 66 -6.70 -7.73 11.52
N ILE A 67 -6.67 -6.44 11.13
CA ILE A 67 -6.04 -6.01 9.88
C ILE A 67 -4.51 -6.15 9.92
N ASN A 68 -3.90 -5.92 11.08
CA ASN A 68 -2.46 -6.13 11.25
C ASN A 68 -2.12 -7.62 11.13
N SER A 69 -2.88 -8.51 11.83
CA SER A 69 -2.71 -9.95 11.72
C SER A 69 -2.95 -10.47 10.29
N TYR A 70 -3.99 -9.95 9.61
CA TYR A 70 -4.25 -10.26 8.21
C TYR A 70 -3.03 -9.98 7.32
N SER A 71 -2.45 -8.78 7.47
CA SER A 71 -1.28 -8.36 6.68
C SER A 71 0.01 -9.11 7.04
N GLU A 72 0.13 -9.55 8.29
CA GLU A 72 1.27 -10.38 8.73
C GLU A 72 1.17 -11.80 8.20
N ILE A 73 -0.01 -12.40 8.25
CA ILE A 73 -0.28 -13.73 7.68
C ILE A 73 -0.03 -13.71 6.17
N GLU A 74 -0.48 -12.69 5.46
CA GLU A 74 -0.21 -12.55 4.02
C GLU A 74 1.29 -12.57 3.72
N ARG A 75 2.09 -11.83 4.50
CA ARG A 75 3.56 -11.83 4.35
C ARG A 75 4.19 -13.18 4.65
N ILE A 76 3.74 -13.87 5.72
CA ILE A 76 4.23 -15.19 6.09
C ILE A 76 3.90 -16.20 4.97
N ARG A 77 2.66 -16.20 4.46
CA ARG A 77 2.25 -17.07 3.36
C ARG A 77 3.09 -16.85 2.10
N ASN A 78 3.35 -15.60 1.74
CA ASN A 78 4.20 -15.28 0.58
C ASN A 78 5.64 -15.79 0.80
N THR A 79 6.19 -15.65 2.00
CA THR A 79 7.52 -16.17 2.31
C THR A 79 7.57 -17.69 2.26
N ILE A 80 6.54 -18.39 2.76
CA ILE A 80 6.44 -19.86 2.67
C ILE A 80 6.31 -20.26 1.20
N TYR A 81 5.47 -19.57 0.42
CA TYR A 81 5.31 -19.83 -1.01
C TYR A 81 6.64 -19.72 -1.77
N GLU A 82 7.38 -18.62 -1.58
CA GLU A 82 8.70 -18.43 -2.21
C GLU A 82 9.68 -19.56 -1.87
N ARG A 83 9.68 -20.05 -0.62
CA ARG A 83 10.53 -21.18 -0.21
C ARG A 83 10.09 -22.50 -0.82
N LEU A 84 8.80 -22.76 -0.86
CA LEU A 84 8.25 -23.95 -1.51
C LEU A 84 8.46 -23.91 -3.01
N GLU A 85 8.29 -22.76 -3.67
CA GLU A 85 8.53 -22.58 -5.10
C GLU A 85 10.00 -22.86 -5.45
N GLU A 86 10.94 -22.38 -4.64
CA GLU A 86 12.37 -22.64 -4.81
C GLU A 86 12.70 -24.12 -4.59
N TRP A 87 12.17 -24.72 -3.54
CA TRP A 87 12.47 -26.10 -3.15
C TRP A 87 11.81 -27.13 -4.10
N TYR A 88 10.53 -27.00 -4.32
CA TYR A 88 9.76 -27.87 -5.23
C TYR A 88 10.17 -27.66 -6.69
N GLY A 89 10.56 -26.45 -7.06
CA GLY A 89 11.05 -26.11 -8.39
C GLY A 89 12.35 -26.80 -8.79
N ALA A 90 13.13 -27.34 -7.85
CA ALA A 90 14.29 -28.19 -8.15
C ALA A 90 13.88 -29.51 -8.85
N TYR A 91 12.67 -30.00 -8.54
CA TYR A 91 12.07 -31.22 -9.12
C TYR A 91 11.16 -30.91 -10.31
N PHE A 92 10.43 -29.77 -10.22
CA PHE A 92 9.42 -29.37 -11.20
C PHE A 92 9.62 -27.89 -11.63
N PRO A 93 10.71 -27.56 -12.35
CA PRO A 93 11.08 -26.19 -12.67
C PRO A 93 10.08 -25.45 -13.58
N ASN A 94 9.25 -26.20 -14.31
CA ASN A 94 8.29 -25.62 -15.27
C ASN A 94 6.91 -25.32 -14.66
N ILE A 95 6.73 -25.54 -13.36
CA ILE A 95 5.46 -25.34 -12.68
C ILE A 95 5.48 -23.97 -12.00
N ARG A 96 4.60 -23.09 -12.45
CA ARG A 96 4.32 -21.81 -11.82
C ARG A 96 2.82 -21.61 -11.73
N LEU A 97 2.31 -21.42 -10.52
CA LEU A 97 0.89 -21.21 -10.25
C LEU A 97 0.72 -19.87 -9.52
N GLU A 98 -0.13 -19.01 -10.05
CA GLU A 98 -0.44 -17.73 -9.39
C GLU A 98 -1.25 -17.93 -8.10
N ASN A 99 -2.07 -18.98 -8.05
CA ASN A 99 -2.84 -19.30 -6.87
C ASN A 99 -1.99 -20.11 -5.87
N HIS A 100 -1.59 -19.44 -4.79
CA HIS A 100 -0.75 -20.03 -3.75
C HIS A 100 -1.39 -21.25 -3.04
N ASP A 101 -2.72 -21.25 -2.88
CA ASP A 101 -3.43 -22.38 -2.24
C ASP A 101 -3.44 -23.60 -3.16
N THR A 102 -3.64 -23.40 -4.47
CA THR A 102 -3.56 -24.47 -5.47
C THR A 102 -2.13 -25.03 -5.55
N PHE A 103 -1.11 -24.16 -5.50
CA PHE A 103 0.28 -24.59 -5.46
C PHE A 103 0.60 -25.43 -4.21
N ALA A 104 0.14 -25.00 -3.04
CA ALA A 104 0.34 -25.76 -1.80
C ALA A 104 -0.34 -27.14 -1.84
N LYS A 105 -1.54 -27.23 -2.41
CA LYS A 105 -2.21 -28.53 -2.63
C LYS A 105 -1.42 -29.43 -3.58
N LEU A 106 -0.87 -28.87 -4.67
CA LEU A 106 -0.04 -29.58 -5.62
C LEU A 106 1.22 -30.14 -4.94
N VAL A 107 1.97 -29.32 -4.20
CA VAL A 107 3.14 -29.74 -3.43
C VAL A 107 2.80 -30.85 -2.44
N SER A 108 1.61 -30.79 -1.83
CA SER A 108 1.16 -31.81 -0.87
C SER A 108 0.78 -33.15 -1.52
N GLY A 109 0.35 -33.14 -2.77
CA GLY A 109 -0.20 -34.32 -3.44
C GLY A 109 0.74 -34.95 -4.47
N VAL A 110 1.71 -34.20 -5.01
CA VAL A 110 2.54 -34.67 -6.13
C VAL A 110 4.01 -34.71 -5.72
N SER A 111 4.56 -35.91 -5.60
CA SER A 111 5.98 -36.16 -5.27
C SER A 111 6.79 -36.74 -6.43
N SER A 112 6.14 -37.22 -7.47
CA SER A 112 6.80 -37.86 -8.62
C SER A 112 6.14 -37.47 -9.93
N ARG A 113 6.85 -37.71 -11.05
CA ARG A 113 6.33 -37.49 -12.41
C ARG A 113 5.32 -38.58 -12.82
N GLU A 114 5.30 -39.68 -12.09
CA GLU A 114 4.40 -40.83 -12.32
C GLU A 114 3.10 -40.71 -11.52
N ALA A 115 2.85 -39.51 -10.91
CA ALA A 115 1.63 -39.24 -10.18
C ALA A 115 0.40 -39.41 -11.10
N ASP A 116 -0.66 -39.96 -10.54
CA ASP A 116 -1.91 -40.23 -11.24
C ASP A 116 -2.58 -38.94 -11.74
N ASP A 117 -3.02 -38.99 -13.02
CA ASP A 117 -3.63 -37.84 -13.69
C ASP A 117 -4.95 -37.38 -13.02
N GLU A 118 -5.71 -38.34 -12.49
CA GLU A 118 -6.97 -38.06 -11.80
C GLU A 118 -6.71 -37.28 -10.51
N SER A 119 -5.73 -37.73 -9.71
CA SER A 119 -5.32 -37.05 -8.48
C SER A 119 -4.80 -35.63 -8.75
N ILE A 120 -4.05 -35.43 -9.82
CA ILE A 120 -3.56 -34.11 -10.22
C ILE A 120 -4.73 -33.20 -10.68
N SER A 121 -5.66 -33.79 -11.47
CA SER A 121 -6.84 -33.07 -11.95
C SER A 121 -7.74 -32.61 -10.82
N ASP A 122 -7.94 -33.41 -9.79
CA ASP A 122 -8.72 -33.06 -8.60
C ASP A 122 -8.11 -31.85 -7.82
N ILE A 123 -6.78 -31.81 -7.78
CA ILE A 123 -6.05 -30.70 -7.12
C ILE A 123 -6.15 -29.40 -7.93
N LEU A 124 -6.01 -29.49 -9.24
CA LEU A 124 -5.86 -28.35 -10.14
C LEU A 124 -7.19 -27.79 -10.69
N GLY A 125 -8.26 -28.58 -10.66
CA GLY A 125 -9.53 -28.24 -11.31
C GLY A 125 -9.43 -28.22 -12.86
N GLY A 126 -10.25 -27.42 -13.53
CA GLY A 126 -10.43 -27.46 -14.99
C GLY A 126 -9.21 -27.13 -15.88
N GLU A 127 -8.12 -26.60 -15.34
CA GLU A 127 -6.90 -26.26 -16.11
C GLU A 127 -5.81 -27.36 -16.06
N SER A 128 -6.21 -28.61 -15.77
CA SER A 128 -5.29 -29.68 -15.38
C SER A 128 -4.39 -30.18 -16.50
N HIS A 129 -4.87 -30.30 -17.75
CA HIS A 129 -4.17 -31.04 -18.82
C HIS A 129 -2.75 -30.50 -19.13
N MET A 130 -2.61 -29.19 -19.34
CA MET A 130 -1.29 -28.57 -19.60
C MET A 130 -0.32 -28.68 -18.42
N LEU A 131 -0.84 -28.64 -17.19
CA LEU A 131 -0.03 -28.78 -15.99
C LEU A 131 0.40 -30.21 -15.74
N ILE A 132 -0.47 -31.18 -16.01
CA ILE A 132 -0.14 -32.61 -15.98
C ILE A 132 1.00 -32.90 -16.96
N GLU A 133 0.90 -32.41 -18.19
CA GLU A 133 1.96 -32.57 -19.19
C GLU A 133 3.29 -31.97 -18.74
N LYS A 134 3.25 -30.78 -18.14
CA LYS A 134 4.43 -30.11 -17.55
C LYS A 134 5.04 -30.92 -16.39
N ILE A 135 4.24 -31.55 -15.55
CA ILE A 135 4.70 -32.40 -14.46
C ILE A 135 5.43 -33.61 -15.03
N LYS A 136 4.80 -34.31 -15.99
CA LYS A 136 5.36 -35.51 -16.62
C LYS A 136 6.60 -35.23 -17.45
N SER A 137 6.66 -34.10 -18.14
CA SER A 137 7.82 -33.69 -18.96
C SER A 137 8.86 -32.88 -18.17
N SER A 138 8.76 -32.84 -16.86
CA SER A 138 9.68 -32.03 -16.03
C SER A 138 11.13 -32.50 -16.17
N THR A 139 12.05 -31.56 -16.28
CA THR A 139 13.49 -31.77 -16.44
C THR A 139 14.30 -31.61 -15.16
N GLY A 140 13.63 -31.39 -14.01
CA GLY A 140 14.28 -31.26 -12.70
C GLY A 140 14.88 -32.58 -12.20
N PHE A 141 15.23 -32.63 -10.91
CA PHE A 141 15.74 -33.86 -10.28
C PHE A 141 14.75 -35.02 -10.44
N PRO A 142 15.23 -36.25 -10.74
CA PRO A 142 14.35 -37.35 -11.10
C PRO A 142 13.57 -37.92 -9.91
N ASN A 143 14.19 -37.98 -8.74
CA ASN A 143 13.63 -38.62 -7.55
C ASN A 143 13.62 -37.64 -6.39
N MET A 144 12.45 -37.47 -5.76
CA MET A 144 12.29 -36.73 -4.52
C MET A 144 12.37 -37.69 -3.34
N ASP A 145 13.18 -37.37 -2.34
CA ASP A 145 13.25 -38.15 -1.12
C ASP A 145 11.90 -38.13 -0.39
N PRO A 146 11.36 -39.24 0.09
CA PRO A 146 10.09 -39.29 0.83
C PRO A 146 10.08 -38.37 2.08
N GLU A 147 11.19 -38.31 2.82
CA GLU A 147 11.28 -37.41 4.01
C GLU A 147 11.32 -35.94 3.60
N GLU A 148 11.97 -35.65 2.48
CA GLU A 148 11.98 -34.26 1.91
C GLU A 148 10.58 -33.88 1.44
N HIS A 149 9.88 -34.74 0.72
CA HIS A 149 8.49 -34.48 0.33
C HIS A 149 7.58 -34.29 1.53
N LYS A 150 7.75 -35.11 2.58
CA LYS A 150 7.01 -34.95 3.84
C LYS A 150 7.21 -33.58 4.48
N ALA A 151 8.46 -33.10 4.53
CA ALA A 151 8.76 -31.77 5.06
C ALA A 151 8.10 -30.65 4.21
N MET A 152 8.16 -30.75 2.87
CA MET A 152 7.47 -29.80 2.00
C MET A 152 5.96 -29.85 2.17
N LYS A 153 5.37 -31.04 2.31
CA LYS A 153 3.94 -31.24 2.55
C LYS A 153 3.48 -30.64 3.87
N GLU A 154 4.25 -30.78 4.94
CA GLU A 154 3.97 -30.14 6.23
C GLU A 154 3.95 -28.62 6.09
N LEU A 155 4.95 -28.04 5.44
CA LEU A 155 5.04 -26.60 5.20
C LEU A 155 3.90 -26.08 4.31
N ALA A 156 3.54 -26.80 3.27
CA ALA A 156 2.38 -26.52 2.42
C ALA A 156 1.06 -26.58 3.20
N GLY A 157 0.94 -27.56 4.09
CA GLY A 157 -0.20 -27.70 4.99
C GLY A 157 -0.37 -26.49 5.92
N GLU A 158 0.73 -25.97 6.48
CA GLU A 158 0.69 -24.74 7.29
C GLU A 158 0.26 -23.53 6.46
N MET A 159 0.74 -23.41 5.21
CA MET A 159 0.31 -22.34 4.32
C MET A 159 -1.20 -22.38 4.03
N LEU A 160 -1.78 -23.56 3.85
CA LEU A 160 -3.23 -23.75 3.68
C LEU A 160 -4.01 -23.39 4.96
N ARG A 161 -3.52 -23.78 6.14
CA ARG A 161 -4.13 -23.41 7.43
C ARG A 161 -4.13 -21.90 7.64
N LEU A 162 -3.03 -21.24 7.31
CA LEU A 162 -2.95 -19.76 7.36
C LEU A 162 -3.92 -19.12 6.37
N SER A 163 -4.17 -19.73 5.20
CA SER A 163 -5.20 -19.25 4.26
C SER A 163 -6.60 -19.27 4.89
N GLU A 164 -6.96 -20.34 5.58
CA GLU A 164 -8.27 -20.43 6.26
C GLU A 164 -8.39 -19.40 7.39
N VAL A 165 -7.35 -19.20 8.20
CA VAL A 165 -7.34 -18.14 9.21
C VAL A 165 -7.50 -16.77 8.57
N GLN A 166 -6.83 -16.51 7.44
CA GLN A 166 -6.92 -15.26 6.71
C GLN A 166 -8.34 -15.00 6.19
N LYS A 167 -9.04 -16.03 5.67
CA LYS A 167 -10.45 -15.95 5.25
C LYS A 167 -11.37 -15.61 6.43
N GLY A 168 -11.12 -16.21 7.59
CA GLY A 168 -11.87 -15.90 8.82
C GLY A 168 -11.67 -14.45 9.28
N LEU A 169 -10.42 -13.96 9.25
CA LEU A 169 -10.12 -12.55 9.56
C LEU A 169 -10.75 -11.60 8.55
N ASP A 170 -10.82 -11.97 7.29
CA ASP A 170 -11.42 -11.19 6.21
C ASP A 170 -12.92 -10.97 6.46
N ALA A 171 -13.66 -12.03 6.73
CA ALA A 171 -15.08 -11.96 7.07
C ALA A 171 -15.32 -11.14 8.35
N PHE A 172 -14.46 -11.30 9.38
CA PHE A 172 -14.52 -10.50 10.59
C PHE A 172 -14.31 -9.02 10.31
N LEU A 173 -13.27 -8.68 9.53
CA LEU A 173 -12.94 -7.30 9.14
C LEU A 173 -14.09 -6.66 8.39
N GLU A 174 -14.68 -7.33 7.39
CA GLU A 174 -15.81 -6.83 6.63
C GLU A 174 -16.98 -6.48 7.55
N LEU A 175 -17.37 -7.39 8.43
CA LEU A 175 -18.50 -7.21 9.34
C LEU A 175 -18.26 -6.07 10.33
N GLN A 176 -17.10 -6.08 11.02
CA GLN A 176 -16.85 -5.11 12.09
C GLN A 176 -16.57 -3.71 11.56
N THR A 177 -15.90 -3.61 10.41
CA THR A 177 -15.62 -2.30 9.79
C THR A 177 -16.90 -1.63 9.29
N LYS A 178 -17.81 -2.41 8.66
CA LYS A 178 -19.15 -1.92 8.27
C LYS A 178 -19.97 -1.45 9.47
N LYS A 179 -19.87 -2.11 10.61
CA LYS A 179 -20.57 -1.69 11.85
C LYS A 179 -19.96 -0.42 12.45
N LEU A 180 -18.65 -0.30 12.48
CA LEU A 180 -17.97 0.82 13.13
C LEU A 180 -18.04 2.11 12.29
N MET A 181 -17.79 2.01 10.99
CA MET A 181 -17.66 3.15 10.09
C MET A 181 -18.35 2.94 8.72
N PRO A 182 -19.70 2.83 8.74
CA PRO A 182 -20.51 2.52 7.56
C PRO A 182 -20.38 3.55 6.44
N ASN A 183 -20.26 4.85 6.77
CA ASN A 183 -20.08 5.90 5.77
C ASN A 183 -18.72 5.80 5.08
N VAL A 184 -17.66 5.50 5.83
CA VAL A 184 -16.32 5.35 5.24
C VAL A 184 -16.29 4.13 4.32
N VAL A 185 -16.80 2.97 4.78
CA VAL A 185 -16.81 1.72 4.01
C VAL A 185 -17.69 1.81 2.75
N TYR A 186 -18.71 2.65 2.75
CA TYR A 186 -19.50 2.90 1.55
C TYR A 186 -18.72 3.64 0.44
N LEU A 187 -17.73 4.45 0.83
CA LEU A 187 -16.91 5.22 -0.11
C LEU A 187 -15.67 4.46 -0.59
N ILE A 188 -15.12 3.57 0.25
CA ILE A 188 -13.89 2.83 -0.01
C ILE A 188 -14.02 1.39 0.51
N ASP A 189 -13.18 0.50 -0.02
CA ASP A 189 -13.13 -0.89 0.43
C ASP A 189 -12.85 -1.00 1.94
N TYR A 190 -13.48 -1.98 2.62
CA TYR A 190 -13.37 -2.18 4.06
C TYR A 190 -11.93 -2.49 4.51
N LYS A 191 -11.10 -3.15 3.69
CA LYS A 191 -9.68 -3.41 4.01
C LYS A 191 -8.88 -2.11 4.02
N ILE A 192 -9.09 -1.26 3.02
CA ILE A 192 -8.45 0.06 2.96
C ILE A 192 -8.90 0.91 4.16
N ALA A 193 -10.19 0.87 4.49
CA ALA A 193 -10.74 1.57 5.65
C ALA A 193 -10.12 1.07 6.98
N ALA A 194 -9.95 -0.25 7.15
CA ALA A 194 -9.30 -0.85 8.31
C ALA A 194 -7.81 -0.51 8.38
N GLU A 195 -7.09 -0.50 7.26
CA GLU A 195 -5.69 -0.04 7.19
C GLU A 195 -5.55 1.43 7.60
N MET A 196 -6.48 2.29 7.14
CA MET A 196 -6.51 3.70 7.55
C MET A 196 -6.78 3.85 9.03
N LEU A 197 -7.72 3.07 9.58
CA LEU A 197 -8.02 3.02 11.00
C LEU A 197 -6.80 2.59 11.82
N SER A 198 -6.10 1.53 11.38
CA SER A 198 -4.86 1.04 12.03
C SER A 198 -3.79 2.14 12.09
N LYS A 199 -3.60 2.91 11.03
CA LYS A 199 -2.64 4.02 11.02
C LYS A 199 -3.11 5.22 11.83
N ALA A 200 -4.40 5.48 11.87
CA ALA A 200 -4.96 6.56 12.70
C ALA A 200 -4.94 6.20 14.19
N GLY A 201 -5.11 4.92 14.54
CA GLY A 201 -5.17 4.41 15.90
C GLY A 201 -6.58 4.42 16.52
N SER A 202 -7.52 5.19 15.98
CA SER A 202 -8.96 5.15 16.32
C SER A 202 -9.79 5.88 15.28
N LEU A 203 -11.10 5.57 15.20
CA LEU A 203 -12.03 6.27 14.33
C LEU A 203 -12.15 7.76 14.71
N GLN A 204 -12.14 8.05 15.99
CA GLN A 204 -12.18 9.41 16.50
C GLN A 204 -10.99 10.24 16.03
N ARG A 205 -9.80 9.65 16.07
CA ARG A 205 -8.58 10.29 15.57
C ARG A 205 -8.59 10.45 14.05
N LEU A 206 -9.07 9.46 13.31
CA LEU A 206 -9.26 9.54 11.85
C LEU A 206 -10.21 10.71 11.49
N ALA A 207 -11.31 10.87 12.23
CA ALA A 207 -12.28 11.94 12.04
C ALA A 207 -11.69 13.35 12.25
N MET A 208 -10.69 13.47 13.14
CA MET A 208 -10.03 14.76 13.44
C MET A 208 -8.84 15.07 12.52
N MET A 209 -8.41 14.10 11.70
CA MET A 209 -7.31 14.33 10.77
C MET A 209 -7.71 15.29 9.64
N PRO A 210 -6.82 16.22 9.25
CA PRO A 210 -7.00 17.01 8.05
C PRO A 210 -6.93 16.11 6.79
N ALA A 211 -7.67 16.48 5.75
CA ALA A 211 -7.71 15.73 4.49
C ALA A 211 -6.32 15.49 3.86
N SER A 212 -5.39 16.43 4.03
CA SER A 212 -4.00 16.27 3.58
C SER A 212 -3.26 15.14 4.29
N THR A 213 -3.55 14.89 5.57
CA THR A 213 -2.99 13.77 6.33
C THR A 213 -3.65 12.46 5.90
N ILE A 214 -4.99 12.44 5.77
CA ILE A 214 -5.74 11.28 5.27
C ILE A 214 -5.24 10.86 3.88
N GLN A 215 -4.96 11.83 2.99
CA GLN A 215 -4.44 11.57 1.65
C GLN A 215 -3.11 10.79 1.66
N LEU A 216 -2.27 11.02 2.66
CA LEU A 216 -0.92 10.47 2.74
C LEU A 216 -0.78 9.31 3.74
N LEU A 217 -1.87 8.90 4.41
CA LEU A 217 -1.86 7.73 5.29
C LEU A 217 -1.34 6.49 4.55
N GLY A 218 -0.36 5.81 5.13
CA GLY A 218 0.32 4.66 4.52
C GLY A 218 1.55 5.03 3.68
N ALA A 219 1.79 6.33 3.42
CA ALA A 219 2.98 6.80 2.70
C ALA A 219 4.03 7.47 3.62
N GLU A 220 4.00 7.16 4.91
CA GLU A 220 4.85 7.82 5.92
C GLU A 220 6.34 7.66 5.60
N ARG A 221 6.78 6.47 5.16
CA ARG A 221 8.18 6.21 4.78
C ARG A 221 8.63 7.09 3.60
N ALA A 222 7.78 7.23 2.57
CA ALA A 222 8.06 8.07 1.41
C ALA A 222 8.08 9.56 1.80
N LEU A 223 7.16 9.98 2.68
CA LEU A 223 7.12 11.33 3.21
C LEU A 223 8.38 11.65 4.05
N PHE A 224 8.81 10.73 4.92
CA PHE A 224 10.08 10.86 5.65
C PHE A 224 11.29 10.95 4.72
N LYS A 225 11.33 10.10 3.67
CA LYS A 225 12.39 10.15 2.67
C LYS A 225 12.43 11.49 1.95
N HIS A 226 11.26 12.04 1.59
CA HIS A 226 11.14 13.39 1.01
C HIS A 226 11.72 14.45 1.95
N MET A 227 11.29 14.43 3.23
CA MET A 227 11.74 15.44 4.21
C MET A 227 13.23 15.34 4.55
N LYS A 228 13.79 14.13 4.55
CA LYS A 228 15.19 13.91 4.94
C LYS A 228 16.16 14.10 3.78
N TYR A 229 15.80 13.65 2.59
CA TYR A 229 16.70 13.55 1.44
C TYR A 229 16.25 14.38 0.22
N GLY A 230 15.16 15.17 0.32
CA GLY A 230 14.65 15.97 -0.80
C GLY A 230 14.07 15.16 -1.96
N SER A 231 13.77 13.87 -1.76
CA SER A 231 13.13 13.04 -2.79
C SER A 231 11.74 13.59 -3.17
N ARG A 232 11.17 13.15 -4.30
CA ARG A 232 9.82 13.60 -4.70
C ARG A 232 8.79 13.29 -3.61
N PRO A 233 7.92 14.26 -3.23
CA PRO A 233 6.89 14.05 -2.23
C PRO A 233 5.87 13.00 -2.70
N PRO A 234 5.37 12.13 -1.79
CA PRO A 234 4.29 11.21 -2.12
C PRO A 234 3.01 12.01 -2.43
N LYS A 235 2.25 11.56 -3.41
CA LYS A 235 0.98 12.18 -3.81
C LYS A 235 -0.22 11.56 -3.09
N TYR A 236 -0.12 10.32 -2.68
CA TYR A 236 -1.16 9.51 -2.03
C TYR A 236 -0.53 8.35 -1.25
N GLY A 237 -1.27 7.84 -0.26
CA GLY A 237 -0.91 6.64 0.52
C GLY A 237 -1.83 5.46 0.17
N PHE A 238 -2.56 4.91 1.15
CA PHE A 238 -3.49 3.78 0.94
C PHE A 238 -4.53 4.02 -0.16
N LEU A 239 -4.89 5.28 -0.39
CA LEU A 239 -5.83 5.63 -1.47
C LEU A 239 -5.36 5.19 -2.86
N PHE A 240 -4.07 4.89 -3.05
CA PHE A 240 -3.57 4.32 -4.30
C PHE A 240 -4.21 2.96 -4.64
N LYS A 241 -4.63 2.22 -3.62
CA LYS A 241 -5.29 0.91 -3.79
C LYS A 241 -6.72 1.01 -4.33
N LEU A 242 -7.31 2.22 -4.39
CA LEU A 242 -8.66 2.41 -4.92
C LEU A 242 -8.71 2.14 -6.43
N PRO A 243 -9.62 1.27 -6.90
CA PRO A 243 -9.79 0.97 -8.32
C PRO A 243 -10.04 2.24 -9.16
N GLU A 244 -10.79 3.18 -8.60
CA GLU A 244 -11.11 4.44 -9.26
C GLU A 244 -9.87 5.31 -9.52
N LEU A 245 -8.84 5.21 -8.69
CA LEU A 245 -7.57 5.89 -8.94
C LEU A 245 -6.73 5.15 -10.01
N ALA A 246 -6.95 3.86 -10.22
CA ALA A 246 -6.27 3.12 -11.27
C ALA A 246 -6.67 3.60 -12.66
N THR A 247 -7.95 3.96 -12.84
CA THR A 247 -8.56 4.34 -14.13
C THR A 247 -8.29 5.78 -14.57
N VAL A 248 -7.86 6.67 -13.66
CA VAL A 248 -7.57 8.08 -13.99
C VAL A 248 -6.13 8.30 -14.44
N SER A 249 -5.90 9.36 -15.23
CA SER A 249 -4.59 9.73 -15.70
C SER A 249 -3.61 10.02 -14.56
N LYS A 250 -2.31 9.81 -14.78
CA LYS A 250 -1.25 10.03 -13.77
C LYS A 250 -1.23 11.46 -13.23
N LYS A 251 -1.69 12.45 -14.03
CA LYS A 251 -1.77 13.85 -13.62
C LYS A 251 -2.92 14.08 -12.64
N GLU A 252 -4.04 13.38 -12.83
CA GLU A 252 -5.28 13.55 -12.07
C GLU A 252 -5.35 12.71 -10.79
N LYS A 253 -4.57 11.61 -10.70
CA LYS A 253 -4.56 10.74 -9.51
C LYS A 253 -4.39 11.50 -8.20
N GLY A 254 -3.52 12.50 -8.15
CA GLY A 254 -3.30 13.31 -6.95
C GLY A 254 -4.50 14.18 -6.56
N ARG A 255 -5.25 14.69 -7.55
CA ARG A 255 -6.48 15.46 -7.34
C ARG A 255 -7.61 14.55 -6.85
N MET A 256 -7.80 13.41 -7.51
CA MET A 256 -8.79 12.41 -7.08
C MET A 256 -8.52 11.91 -5.68
N ALA A 257 -7.28 11.59 -5.34
CA ALA A 257 -6.90 11.19 -3.99
C ALA A 257 -7.25 12.29 -2.94
N ARG A 258 -7.11 13.57 -3.29
CA ARG A 258 -7.51 14.67 -2.41
C ARG A 258 -9.03 14.74 -2.23
N ILE A 259 -9.80 14.52 -3.30
CA ILE A 259 -11.27 14.48 -3.24
C ILE A 259 -11.71 13.35 -2.32
N TYR A 260 -11.21 12.14 -2.53
CA TYR A 260 -11.49 10.99 -1.66
C TYR A 260 -11.11 11.28 -0.20
N ALA A 261 -9.89 11.78 0.05
CA ALA A 261 -9.43 12.11 1.40
C ALA A 261 -10.35 13.11 2.11
N THR A 262 -10.85 14.13 1.38
CA THR A 262 -11.81 15.09 1.93
C THR A 262 -13.13 14.43 2.29
N LYS A 263 -13.67 13.58 1.41
CA LYS A 263 -14.95 12.89 1.65
C LYS A 263 -14.83 11.83 2.74
N ILE A 264 -13.73 11.09 2.80
CA ILE A 264 -13.43 10.15 3.88
C ILE A 264 -13.36 10.88 5.23
N GLY A 265 -12.72 12.05 5.30
CA GLY A 265 -12.69 12.84 6.53
C GLY A 265 -14.08 13.29 7.01
N ILE A 266 -14.99 13.63 6.06
CA ILE A 266 -16.38 13.96 6.39
C ILE A 266 -17.15 12.71 6.84
N ALA A 267 -16.99 11.59 6.13
CA ALA A 267 -17.60 10.30 6.45
C ALA A 267 -17.16 9.81 7.84
N ALA A 268 -15.85 9.86 8.14
CA ALA A 268 -15.31 9.48 9.45
C ALA A 268 -15.88 10.34 10.59
N ARG A 269 -16.09 11.65 10.38
CA ARG A 269 -16.77 12.51 11.37
C ARG A 269 -18.21 12.10 11.57
N ALA A 270 -18.95 11.78 10.50
CA ALA A 270 -20.30 11.29 10.62
C ALA A 270 -20.35 9.97 11.41
N ASP A 271 -19.45 9.03 11.08
CA ASP A 271 -19.36 7.74 11.76
C ASP A 271 -18.91 7.87 13.23
N SER A 272 -18.03 8.82 13.55
CA SER A 272 -17.55 9.00 14.92
C SER A 272 -18.52 9.76 15.81
N MET A 273 -19.10 10.87 15.31
CA MET A 273 -19.81 11.85 16.13
C MET A 273 -21.33 11.75 16.01
N THR A 274 -21.87 11.81 14.79
CA THR A 274 -23.32 11.96 14.56
C THR A 274 -24.05 10.65 14.33
N LYS A 275 -23.32 9.61 13.90
CA LYS A 275 -23.87 8.29 13.51
C LYS A 275 -24.90 8.38 12.37
N ARG A 276 -24.95 9.51 11.64
CA ARG A 276 -25.86 9.67 10.49
C ARG A 276 -25.23 9.07 9.25
N PHE A 277 -26.04 8.37 8.46
CA PHE A 277 -25.61 7.88 7.17
C PHE A 277 -25.75 9.01 6.13
N ILE A 278 -24.62 9.43 5.56
CA ILE A 278 -24.51 10.52 4.58
C ILE A 278 -23.70 10.11 3.35
N ALA A 279 -23.29 8.85 3.29
CA ALA A 279 -22.34 8.37 2.30
C ALA A 279 -22.85 8.47 0.86
N ASP A 280 -24.17 8.34 0.62
CA ASP A 280 -24.78 8.51 -0.71
C ASP A 280 -24.50 9.89 -1.30
N VAL A 281 -24.69 10.93 -0.49
CA VAL A 281 -24.43 12.32 -0.91
C VAL A 281 -22.94 12.53 -1.20
N LEU A 282 -22.08 11.96 -0.37
CA LEU A 282 -20.64 12.08 -0.54
C LEU A 282 -20.17 11.37 -1.81
N LYS A 283 -20.73 10.19 -2.11
CA LYS A 283 -20.42 9.42 -3.32
C LYS A 283 -20.85 10.17 -4.59
N GLN A 284 -22.07 10.71 -4.60
CA GLN A 284 -22.54 11.55 -5.71
C GLN A 284 -21.62 12.76 -5.95
N GLN A 285 -21.12 13.39 -4.89
CA GLN A 285 -20.15 14.49 -5.01
C GLN A 285 -18.80 14.05 -5.57
N ILE A 286 -18.33 12.84 -5.23
CA ILE A 286 -17.12 12.27 -5.83
C ILE A 286 -17.34 12.05 -7.33
N GLU A 287 -18.45 11.44 -7.71
CA GLU A 287 -18.80 11.15 -9.11
C GLU A 287 -18.97 12.42 -9.95
N LYS A 288 -19.61 13.45 -9.41
CA LYS A 288 -19.69 14.78 -10.05
C LYS A 288 -18.30 15.35 -10.32
N SER A 289 -17.43 15.31 -9.32
CA SER A 289 -16.07 15.80 -9.46
C SER A 289 -15.25 15.02 -10.50
N ARG A 290 -15.53 13.72 -10.65
CA ARG A 290 -14.91 12.86 -11.66
C ARG A 290 -15.39 13.21 -13.07
N LYS A 291 -16.70 13.43 -13.27
CA LYS A 291 -17.28 13.78 -14.58
C LYS A 291 -16.80 15.15 -15.09
N MET A 292 -16.65 16.13 -14.20
CA MET A 292 -16.13 17.46 -14.57
C MET A 292 -14.69 17.42 -15.10
N ASP A 293 -13.91 16.40 -14.72
CA ASP A 293 -12.53 16.22 -15.18
C ASP A 293 -12.44 15.46 -16.52
N SER A 294 -13.48 14.71 -16.87
CA SER A 294 -13.54 13.93 -18.12
C SER A 294 -13.97 14.78 -19.33
N GLN A 295 -14.44 16.02 -19.12
CA GLN A 295 -14.74 16.93 -20.23
C GLN A 295 -13.45 17.59 -20.71
N PRO A 296 -13.14 17.52 -22.02
CA PRO A 296 -12.02 18.28 -22.56
C PRO A 296 -12.24 19.76 -22.24
N LYS A 297 -11.24 20.41 -21.68
CA LYS A 297 -11.23 21.86 -21.55
C LYS A 297 -11.25 22.41 -22.96
N GLU A 298 -12.43 22.75 -23.46
CA GLU A 298 -12.56 23.58 -24.64
C GLU A 298 -11.80 24.87 -24.39
N GLY A 299 -11.00 25.22 -25.36
CA GLY A 299 -9.90 26.15 -25.35
C GLY A 299 -10.13 27.52 -24.69
N GLY A 300 -9.07 27.97 -24.10
CA GLY A 300 -8.77 29.35 -23.82
C GLY A 300 -7.32 29.56 -24.17
#